data_3acddbbddb811556e97b44c6a00daff2
#
_entry.id   3acddbbddb811556e97b44c6a00daff2
#
_cell.length_a   1.000
_cell.length_b   1.000
_cell.length_c   1.000
_cell.angle_alpha   90.00
_cell.angle_beta   90.00
_cell.angle_gamma   90.00
#
_symmetry.space_group_name_H-M   'P 1'
#
loop_
_entity.id
_entity.type
_entity.pdbx_description
1 polymer ?
#
loop_
_entity_poly.entity_id
_entity_poly.type
_entity_poly.pdbx_seq_one_letter_code
_entity_poly.pdbx_strand_id
1 'polypeptide(L)'
;MIRSSRDSYLSIGQGQPATKLPLALADLHLALSPQDEVVVHLEARPSHDWSCQRAMDLVIGAGFLSCGKVTTKSSGFVLRLKRIRSLSDTVGPKMQVLIVGLNPSPYSADSGIGYGRPGNRFWPAALKAGLVSVDRDPRHALSHHGVGMTDLVRRTTVRADEIERAEFEAGFERIQRLVTWLRPKVCC
;
A
#
# COMPACT_ATOMS: atom_id res chain seq x y z
N MET A 1 36.14 -1.48 24.46
CA MET A 1 35.91 -1.03 23.07
C MET A 1 34.77 -1.85 22.52
N ILE A 2 33.52 -1.40 22.72
CA ILE A 2 32.30 -2.10 22.31
C ILE A 2 32.07 -1.71 20.85
N ARG A 3 32.22 -2.68 19.94
CA ARG A 3 31.87 -2.49 18.53
C ARG A 3 30.37 -2.28 18.44
N SER A 4 29.97 -1.10 17.98
CA SER A 4 28.59 -0.74 17.58
C SER A 4 28.02 -1.86 16.69
N SER A 5 26.90 -2.45 17.10
CA SER A 5 26.10 -3.32 16.26
C SER A 5 25.73 -2.56 14.99
N ARG A 6 26.10 -3.11 13.83
CA ARG A 6 25.57 -2.62 12.54
C ARG A 6 24.06 -2.63 12.63
N ASP A 7 23.43 -1.49 12.38
CA ASP A 7 21.97 -1.36 12.30
C ASP A 7 21.45 -2.44 11.35
N SER A 8 20.85 -3.50 11.90
CA SER A 8 20.23 -4.55 11.09
C SER A 8 18.89 -4.03 10.60
N TYR A 9 18.80 -3.72 9.35
CA TYR A 9 17.55 -3.37 8.67
C TYR A 9 17.29 -4.32 7.50
N LEU A 10 16.03 -4.50 7.17
CA LEU A 10 15.61 -5.24 5.99
C LEU A 10 15.66 -4.31 4.76
N SER A 11 16.48 -4.64 3.76
CA SER A 11 16.50 -3.88 2.49
C SER A 11 15.37 -4.31 1.59
N ILE A 12 14.61 -3.35 1.07
CA ILE A 12 13.48 -3.56 0.16
C ILE A 12 13.67 -2.68 -1.08
N GLY A 13 13.60 -3.30 -2.26
CA GLY A 13 13.55 -2.61 -3.54
C GLY A 13 14.89 -2.23 -4.14
N GLN A 14 16.01 -2.74 -3.61
CA GLN A 14 17.36 -2.46 -4.12
C GLN A 14 17.45 -2.66 -5.65
N GLY A 15 17.85 -1.59 -6.36
CA GLY A 15 17.99 -1.60 -7.83
C GLY A 15 16.68 -1.66 -8.63
N GLN A 16 15.53 -1.71 -7.96
CA GLN A 16 14.22 -1.76 -8.60
C GLN A 16 13.65 -0.35 -8.83
N PRO A 17 12.77 -0.16 -9.84
CA PRO A 17 12.02 1.08 -9.94
C PRO A 17 11.04 1.22 -8.77
N ALA A 18 10.82 2.45 -8.30
CA ALA A 18 9.91 2.73 -7.17
C ALA A 18 8.50 2.15 -7.36
N THR A 19 8.05 1.98 -8.61
CA THR A 19 6.75 1.40 -8.95
C THR A 19 6.59 -0.09 -8.58
N LYS A 20 7.67 -0.77 -8.19
CA LYS A 20 7.63 -2.15 -7.68
C LYS A 20 7.48 -2.23 -6.16
N LEU A 21 7.76 -1.15 -5.46
CA LEU A 21 7.74 -1.11 -4.00
C LEU A 21 6.36 -1.33 -3.37
N PRO A 22 5.22 -0.88 -3.95
CA PRO A 22 3.91 -1.15 -3.36
C PRO A 22 3.68 -2.63 -3.07
N LEU A 23 3.95 -3.50 -4.05
CA LEU A 23 3.75 -4.94 -3.89
C LEU A 23 4.78 -5.58 -2.94
N ALA A 24 6.03 -5.12 -2.97
CA ALA A 24 7.05 -5.61 -2.04
C ALA A 24 6.72 -5.24 -0.57
N LEU A 25 6.19 -4.04 -0.34
CA LEU A 25 5.72 -3.63 0.99
C LEU A 25 4.44 -4.36 1.39
N ALA A 26 3.56 -4.69 0.44
CA ALA A 26 2.38 -5.53 0.70
C ALA A 26 2.80 -6.95 1.12
N ASP A 27 3.85 -7.52 0.51
CA ASP A 27 4.42 -8.81 0.92
C ASP A 27 4.96 -8.76 2.36
N LEU A 28 5.71 -7.71 2.69
CA LEU A 28 6.17 -7.49 4.05
C LEU A 28 5.02 -7.35 5.04
N HIS A 29 3.97 -6.60 4.68
CA HIS A 29 2.79 -6.43 5.53
C HIS A 29 2.10 -7.78 5.81
N LEU A 30 1.98 -8.65 4.82
CA LEU A 30 1.38 -9.98 4.99
C LEU A 30 2.25 -10.93 5.83
N ALA A 31 3.59 -10.75 5.78
CA ALA A 31 4.53 -11.59 6.54
C ALA A 31 4.63 -11.23 8.03
N LEU A 32 4.15 -10.06 8.44
CA LEU A 32 4.19 -9.59 9.83
C LEU A 32 2.81 -9.75 10.50
N SER A 33 2.78 -9.75 11.82
CA SER A 33 1.55 -9.66 12.61
C SER A 33 1.19 -8.21 12.93
N PRO A 34 -0.09 -7.87 13.16
CA PRO A 34 -0.46 -6.53 13.64
C PRO A 34 0.32 -6.16 14.90
N GLN A 35 0.82 -4.93 14.96
CA GLN A 35 1.70 -4.35 15.97
C GLN A 35 3.18 -4.74 15.88
N ASP A 36 3.58 -5.69 15.02
CA ASP A 36 4.99 -5.98 14.80
C ASP A 36 5.73 -4.73 14.28
N GLU A 37 6.96 -4.57 14.73
CA GLU A 37 7.85 -3.49 14.30
C GLU A 37 9.02 -4.06 13.51
N VAL A 38 9.43 -3.34 12.48
CA VAL A 38 10.57 -3.68 11.64
C VAL A 38 11.31 -2.41 11.24
N VAL A 39 12.64 -2.49 11.14
CA VAL A 39 13.44 -1.42 10.52
C VAL A 39 13.72 -1.81 9.08
N VAL A 40 13.35 -0.94 8.15
CA VAL A 40 13.55 -1.17 6.72
C VAL A 40 14.45 -0.09 6.12
N HIS A 41 15.30 -0.47 5.20
CA HIS A 41 15.93 0.42 4.24
C HIS A 41 15.13 0.31 2.93
N LEU A 42 14.30 1.29 2.68
CA LEU A 42 13.46 1.36 1.49
C LEU A 42 14.25 2.07 0.39
N GLU A 43 14.62 1.30 -0.62
CA GLU A 43 15.47 1.75 -1.72
C GLU A 43 14.71 1.71 -3.03
N ALA A 44 15.05 2.61 -3.95
CA ALA A 44 14.58 2.53 -5.32
C ALA A 44 15.69 3.02 -6.27
N ARG A 45 15.59 2.61 -7.53
CA ARG A 45 16.43 3.21 -8.57
C ARG A 45 16.23 4.73 -8.56
N PRO A 46 17.31 5.52 -8.56
CA PRO A 46 17.20 6.97 -8.56
C PRO A 46 16.31 7.48 -9.70
N SER A 47 15.37 8.33 -9.36
CA SER A 47 14.48 9.00 -10.32
C SER A 47 13.97 10.30 -9.67
N HIS A 48 13.47 11.23 -10.47
CA HIS A 48 12.90 12.48 -9.96
C HIS A 48 11.65 12.24 -9.10
N ASP A 49 10.97 11.09 -9.26
CA ASP A 49 9.78 10.72 -8.50
C ASP A 49 10.10 10.02 -7.16
N TRP A 50 11.38 9.66 -6.92
CA TRP A 50 11.79 9.02 -5.69
C TRP A 50 12.17 10.05 -4.62
N SER A 51 11.34 10.19 -3.60
CA SER A 51 11.49 11.18 -2.53
C SER A 51 11.04 10.59 -1.18
N CYS A 52 11.37 11.27 -0.08
CA CYS A 52 10.91 10.90 1.25
C CYS A 52 9.38 10.87 1.32
N GLN A 53 8.70 11.85 0.73
CA GLN A 53 7.22 11.86 0.66
C GLN A 53 6.68 10.65 -0.08
N ARG A 54 7.30 10.26 -1.21
CA ARG A 54 6.91 9.05 -1.94
C ARG A 54 7.11 7.80 -1.09
N ALA A 55 8.26 7.68 -0.42
CA ALA A 55 8.50 6.56 0.49
C ALA A 55 7.44 6.48 1.60
N MET A 56 7.07 7.61 2.20
CA MET A 56 6.02 7.68 3.21
C MET A 56 4.64 7.32 2.66
N ASP A 57 4.26 7.80 1.48
CA ASP A 57 2.99 7.45 0.83
C ASP A 57 2.87 5.94 0.58
N LEU A 58 3.98 5.29 0.18
CA LEU A 58 4.04 3.84 -0.03
C LEU A 58 3.95 3.05 1.26
N VAL A 59 4.64 3.49 2.30
CA VAL A 59 4.60 2.90 3.64
C VAL A 59 3.17 2.96 4.21
N ILE A 60 2.53 4.13 4.15
CA ILE A 60 1.14 4.32 4.57
C ILE A 60 0.21 3.43 3.73
N GLY A 61 0.38 3.44 2.41
CA GLY A 61 -0.41 2.61 1.48
C GLY A 61 -0.26 1.11 1.72
N ALA A 62 0.87 0.66 2.21
CA ALA A 62 1.08 -0.74 2.58
C ALA A 62 0.51 -1.12 3.96
N GLY A 63 -0.05 -0.18 4.71
CA GLY A 63 -0.63 -0.46 6.03
C GLY A 63 0.38 -0.43 7.17
N PHE A 64 1.36 0.47 7.08
CA PHE A 64 2.32 0.72 8.16
C PHE A 64 2.21 2.14 8.70
N LEU A 65 2.54 2.31 9.98
CA LEU A 65 2.90 3.58 10.58
C LEU A 65 4.41 3.72 10.59
N SER A 66 4.91 4.89 10.24
CA SER A 66 6.33 5.22 10.45
C SER A 66 6.53 5.72 11.89
N CYS A 67 7.42 5.06 12.62
CA CYS A 67 7.72 5.35 14.02
C CYS A 67 9.08 6.04 14.12
N GLY A 68 9.09 7.27 14.64
CA GLY A 68 10.32 8.02 14.83
C GLY A 68 10.84 8.73 13.58
N LYS A 69 12.12 9.05 13.59
CA LYS A 69 12.77 9.86 12.53
C LYS A 69 13.14 9.01 11.32
N VAL A 70 12.83 9.50 10.13
CA VAL A 70 13.32 8.93 8.87
C VAL A 70 14.78 9.33 8.67
N THR A 71 15.64 8.35 8.36
CA THR A 71 17.05 8.61 8.05
C THR A 71 17.27 8.48 6.55
N THR A 72 17.76 9.54 5.93
CA THR A 72 18.14 9.53 4.50
C THR A 72 19.48 8.85 4.32
N LYS A 73 19.57 7.93 3.35
CA LYS A 73 20.80 7.30 2.85
C LYS A 73 20.99 7.64 1.39
N SER A 74 22.14 7.31 0.83
CA SER A 74 22.47 7.61 -0.58
C SER A 74 21.49 6.97 -1.59
N SER A 75 20.94 5.81 -1.28
CA SER A 75 20.04 5.05 -2.17
C SER A 75 18.58 5.06 -1.73
N GLY A 76 18.24 5.67 -0.57
CA GLY A 76 16.87 5.63 -0.07
C GLY A 76 16.69 6.12 1.36
N PHE A 77 15.75 5.49 2.07
CA PHE A 77 15.30 5.95 3.38
C PHE A 77 15.24 4.78 4.37
N VAL A 78 15.83 4.96 5.56
CA VAL A 78 15.68 4.03 6.66
C VAL A 78 14.53 4.49 7.54
N LEU A 79 13.57 3.59 7.74
CA LEU A 79 12.35 3.83 8.48
C LEU A 79 12.12 2.69 9.50
N ARG A 80 11.67 3.05 10.69
CA ARG A 80 11.08 2.10 11.64
C ARG A 80 9.58 2.06 11.35
N LEU A 81 9.07 0.90 11.00
CA LEU A 81 7.69 0.67 10.60
C LEU A 81 7.00 -0.20 11.64
N LYS A 82 5.75 0.15 11.94
CA LYS A 82 4.84 -0.64 12.76
C LYS A 82 3.67 -1.07 11.90
N ARG A 83 3.42 -2.39 11.78
CA ARG A 83 2.26 -2.89 11.07
C ARG A 83 0.98 -2.54 11.79
N ILE A 84 0.03 -1.92 11.08
CA ILE A 84 -1.33 -1.71 11.58
C ILE A 84 -2.29 -2.74 10.95
N ARG A 85 -3.43 -2.97 11.59
CA ARG A 85 -4.52 -3.74 10.99
C ARG A 85 -5.15 -2.91 9.88
N SER A 86 -4.74 -3.16 8.66
CA SER A 86 -5.14 -2.44 7.45
C SER A 86 -5.03 -3.34 6.25
N LEU A 87 -5.50 -2.88 5.10
CA LEU A 87 -5.36 -3.54 3.81
C LEU A 87 -4.24 -2.84 3.02
N SER A 88 -3.27 -3.60 2.50
CA SER A 88 -2.22 -3.03 1.66
C SER A 88 -2.74 -2.62 0.29
N ASP A 89 -2.21 -1.53 -0.25
CA ASP A 89 -2.45 -1.14 -1.64
C ASP A 89 -1.98 -2.24 -2.60
N THR A 90 -2.80 -2.54 -3.58
CA THR A 90 -2.42 -3.38 -4.72
C THR A 90 -2.36 -2.49 -5.96
N VAL A 91 -1.25 -1.80 -6.13
CA VAL A 91 -1.06 -0.80 -7.20
C VAL A 91 0.29 -0.98 -7.89
N GLY A 92 0.40 -0.51 -9.12
CA GLY A 92 1.62 -0.61 -9.91
C GLY A 92 1.54 0.22 -11.19
N PRO A 93 2.55 0.14 -12.06
CA PRO A 93 2.55 0.87 -13.32
C PRO A 93 1.53 0.31 -14.30
N LYS A 94 1.14 1.14 -15.28
CA LYS A 94 0.27 0.77 -16.41
C LYS A 94 -1.15 0.33 -16.00
N MET A 95 -1.66 0.81 -14.87
CA MET A 95 -3.04 0.54 -14.48
C MET A 95 -4.03 1.12 -15.51
N GLN A 96 -5.03 0.32 -15.89
CA GLN A 96 -6.17 0.76 -16.67
C GLN A 96 -7.18 1.44 -15.75
N VAL A 97 -7.42 0.83 -14.59
CA VAL A 97 -8.38 1.30 -13.58
C VAL A 97 -7.72 1.28 -12.20
N LEU A 98 -7.92 2.32 -11.43
CA LEU A 98 -7.65 2.34 -9.99
C LEU A 98 -8.99 2.41 -9.24
N ILE A 99 -9.30 1.37 -8.47
CA ILE A 99 -10.45 1.33 -7.58
C ILE A 99 -10.03 1.93 -6.24
N VAL A 100 -10.73 2.96 -5.78
CA VAL A 100 -10.49 3.62 -4.50
C VAL A 100 -11.64 3.28 -3.55
N GLY A 101 -11.40 2.38 -2.60
CA GLY A 101 -12.32 2.11 -1.50
C GLY A 101 -12.33 3.25 -0.49
N LEU A 102 -13.34 3.25 0.38
CA LEU A 102 -13.41 4.21 1.47
C LEU A 102 -12.37 3.90 2.54
N ASN A 103 -12.48 2.70 3.14
CA ASN A 103 -11.54 2.16 4.11
C ASN A 103 -11.69 0.63 4.22
N PRO A 104 -10.68 -0.08 4.71
CA PRO A 104 -10.79 -1.53 4.87
C PRO A 104 -11.76 -1.90 5.99
N SER A 105 -12.64 -2.88 5.70
CA SER A 105 -13.37 -3.58 6.75
C SER A 105 -12.42 -4.49 7.54
N PRO A 106 -12.78 -4.93 8.76
CA PRO A 106 -12.00 -5.93 9.50
C PRO A 106 -11.71 -7.19 8.69
N TYR A 107 -12.70 -7.69 7.95
CA TYR A 107 -12.52 -8.85 7.07
C TYR A 107 -11.48 -8.62 5.99
N SER A 108 -11.54 -7.47 5.30
CA SER A 108 -10.57 -7.14 4.24
C SER A 108 -9.16 -6.98 4.78
N ALA A 109 -9.01 -6.35 5.95
CA ALA A 109 -7.72 -6.18 6.60
C ALA A 109 -7.08 -7.51 7.03
N ASP A 110 -7.90 -8.46 7.51
CA ASP A 110 -7.44 -9.77 7.99
C ASP A 110 -7.16 -10.75 6.84
N SER A 111 -7.99 -10.71 5.78
CA SER A 111 -7.84 -11.58 4.61
C SER A 111 -6.81 -11.07 3.59
N GLY A 112 -6.43 -9.79 3.65
CA GLY A 112 -5.59 -9.14 2.63
C GLY A 112 -6.32 -8.91 1.30
N ILE A 113 -7.65 -9.04 1.26
CA ILE A 113 -8.45 -8.96 0.03
C ILE A 113 -9.48 -7.85 0.14
N GLY A 114 -9.32 -6.80 -0.66
CA GLY A 114 -10.31 -5.73 -0.79
C GLY A 114 -11.64 -6.28 -1.29
N TYR A 115 -12.74 -5.81 -0.70
CA TYR A 115 -14.09 -6.28 -1.04
C TYR A 115 -14.31 -7.79 -0.88
N GLY A 116 -13.41 -8.49 -0.15
CA GLY A 116 -13.39 -9.95 -0.06
C GLY A 116 -14.47 -10.57 0.81
N ARG A 117 -15.20 -9.77 1.62
CA ARG A 117 -16.22 -10.29 2.54
C ARG A 117 -17.29 -11.10 1.79
N PRO A 118 -17.70 -12.27 2.32
CA PRO A 118 -18.81 -13.04 1.78
C PRO A 118 -20.06 -12.15 1.59
N GLY A 119 -20.71 -12.27 0.44
CA GLY A 119 -21.86 -11.45 0.07
C GLY A 119 -21.52 -10.07 -0.50
N ASN A 120 -20.27 -9.64 -0.55
CA ASN A 120 -19.88 -8.44 -1.26
C ASN A 120 -20.04 -8.64 -2.78
N ARG A 121 -20.63 -7.65 -3.46
CA ARG A 121 -20.99 -7.75 -4.88
C ARG A 121 -19.87 -7.31 -5.83
N PHE A 122 -18.78 -6.76 -5.34
CA PHE A 122 -17.72 -6.20 -6.19
C PHE A 122 -17.13 -7.28 -7.11
N TRP A 123 -16.58 -8.36 -6.53
CA TRP A 123 -15.92 -9.40 -7.31
C TRP A 123 -16.85 -10.12 -8.30
N PRO A 124 -18.08 -10.54 -7.91
CA PRO A 124 -19.05 -11.09 -8.87
C PRO A 124 -19.41 -10.13 -9.99
N ALA A 125 -19.57 -8.84 -9.71
CA ALA A 125 -19.86 -7.84 -10.72
C ALA A 125 -18.67 -7.59 -11.66
N ALA A 126 -17.45 -7.51 -11.11
CA ALA A 126 -16.21 -7.34 -11.87
C ALA A 126 -15.93 -8.51 -12.83
N LEU A 127 -16.17 -9.75 -12.37
CA LEU A 127 -16.11 -10.96 -13.20
C LEU A 127 -17.14 -10.89 -14.35
N LYS A 128 -18.39 -10.61 -14.01
CA LYS A 128 -19.47 -10.52 -15.00
C LYS A 128 -19.23 -9.43 -16.06
N ALA A 129 -18.61 -8.32 -15.65
CA ALA A 129 -18.26 -7.22 -16.53
C ALA A 129 -16.98 -7.46 -17.35
N GLY A 130 -16.26 -8.58 -17.12
CA GLY A 130 -14.98 -8.85 -17.77
C GLY A 130 -13.83 -7.94 -17.28
N LEU A 131 -14.03 -7.23 -16.17
CA LEU A 131 -13.00 -6.36 -15.58
C LEU A 131 -11.87 -7.18 -14.96
N VAL A 132 -12.19 -8.36 -14.45
CA VAL A 132 -11.24 -9.35 -13.90
C VAL A 132 -11.62 -10.75 -14.38
N SER A 133 -10.70 -11.71 -14.31
CA SER A 133 -10.95 -13.10 -14.72
C SER A 133 -10.79 -14.12 -13.57
N VAL A 134 -10.30 -13.68 -12.40
CA VAL A 134 -10.16 -14.50 -11.20
C VAL A 134 -10.87 -13.81 -10.03
N ASP A 135 -11.66 -14.61 -9.27
CA ASP A 135 -12.40 -14.12 -8.11
C ASP A 135 -11.43 -13.85 -6.94
N ARG A 136 -11.59 -12.72 -6.30
CA ARG A 136 -10.88 -12.33 -5.06
C ARG A 136 -9.35 -12.44 -5.14
N ASP A 137 -8.79 -12.13 -6.32
CA ASP A 137 -7.34 -12.04 -6.52
C ASP A 137 -6.92 -10.64 -7.00
N PRO A 138 -6.64 -9.71 -6.06
CA PRO A 138 -6.21 -8.36 -6.42
C PRO A 138 -4.90 -8.33 -7.20
N ARG A 139 -3.98 -9.28 -6.94
CA ARG A 139 -2.70 -9.33 -7.63
C ARG A 139 -2.84 -9.79 -9.08
N HIS A 140 -3.69 -10.78 -9.31
CA HIS A 140 -4.05 -11.18 -10.67
C HIS A 140 -4.77 -10.04 -11.40
N ALA A 141 -5.74 -9.37 -10.74
CA ALA A 141 -6.43 -8.22 -11.28
C ALA A 141 -5.46 -7.10 -11.73
N LEU A 142 -4.46 -6.79 -10.91
CA LEU A 142 -3.43 -5.80 -11.27
C LEU A 142 -2.54 -6.28 -12.42
N SER A 143 -2.01 -7.51 -12.35
CA SER A 143 -0.98 -7.99 -13.29
C SER A 143 -1.52 -8.33 -14.68
N HIS A 144 -2.75 -8.83 -14.78
CA HIS A 144 -3.36 -9.29 -16.04
C HIS A 144 -4.38 -8.31 -16.63
N HIS A 145 -5.06 -7.54 -15.78
CA HIS A 145 -6.11 -6.62 -16.21
C HIS A 145 -5.78 -5.14 -15.97
N GLY A 146 -4.67 -4.85 -15.26
CA GLY A 146 -4.32 -3.48 -14.91
C GLY A 146 -5.31 -2.84 -13.93
N VAL A 147 -5.99 -3.64 -13.12
CA VAL A 147 -6.94 -3.15 -12.10
C VAL A 147 -6.21 -3.04 -10.77
N GLY A 148 -5.88 -1.81 -10.38
CA GLY A 148 -5.30 -1.51 -9.08
C GLY A 148 -6.36 -1.23 -8.02
N MET A 149 -6.00 -1.41 -6.76
CA MET A 149 -6.89 -1.19 -5.61
C MET A 149 -6.15 -0.46 -4.49
N THR A 150 -6.81 0.51 -3.90
CA THR A 150 -6.36 1.26 -2.72
C THR A 150 -7.57 1.71 -1.91
N ASP A 151 -7.35 2.15 -0.67
CA ASP A 151 -8.39 2.78 0.16
C ASP A 151 -8.01 4.23 0.48
N LEU A 152 -9.01 5.11 0.54
CA LEU A 152 -8.85 6.51 0.89
C LEU A 152 -8.32 6.63 2.33
N VAL A 153 -9.00 6.01 3.29
CA VAL A 153 -8.60 5.97 4.70
C VAL A 153 -7.99 4.61 5.02
N ARG A 154 -6.88 4.62 5.74
CA ARG A 154 -6.12 3.38 6.04
C ARG A 154 -6.58 2.67 7.31
N ARG A 155 -7.25 3.38 8.20
CA ARG A 155 -7.76 2.82 9.44
C ARG A 155 -8.95 1.91 9.18
N THR A 156 -8.86 0.68 9.67
CA THR A 156 -9.94 -0.30 9.63
C THR A 156 -11.05 0.11 10.61
N THR A 157 -12.29 0.17 10.12
CA THR A 157 -13.48 0.40 10.95
C THR A 157 -14.57 -0.60 10.63
N VAL A 158 -15.51 -0.78 11.56
CA VAL A 158 -16.71 -1.58 11.33
C VAL A 158 -17.74 -0.77 10.54
N ARG A 159 -17.82 0.53 10.81
CA ARG A 159 -18.77 1.47 10.22
C ARG A 159 -18.04 2.66 9.59
N ALA A 160 -18.58 3.17 8.51
CA ALA A 160 -18.00 4.31 7.79
C ALA A 160 -18.11 5.64 8.56
N ASP A 161 -19.12 5.79 9.43
CA ASP A 161 -19.33 6.98 10.25
C ASP A 161 -18.33 7.13 11.42
N GLU A 162 -17.49 6.13 11.64
CA GLU A 162 -16.37 6.20 12.58
C GLU A 162 -15.16 6.98 12.04
N ILE A 163 -15.16 7.30 10.73
CA ILE A 163 -14.04 7.96 10.06
C ILE A 163 -14.13 9.47 10.29
N GLU A 164 -13.04 10.07 10.75
CA GLU A 164 -12.95 11.49 10.98
C GLU A 164 -12.63 12.27 9.70
N ARG A 165 -13.09 13.52 9.63
CA ARG A 165 -12.87 14.41 8.49
C ARG A 165 -11.38 14.57 8.13
N ALA A 166 -10.51 14.69 9.14
CA ALA A 166 -9.08 14.82 8.94
C ALA A 166 -8.46 13.59 8.25
N GLU A 167 -9.02 12.38 8.49
CA GLU A 167 -8.56 11.15 7.82
C GLU A 167 -8.91 11.17 6.33
N PHE A 168 -10.08 11.71 5.97
CA PHE A 168 -10.47 11.89 4.56
C PHE A 168 -9.55 12.87 3.84
N GLU A 169 -9.25 14.00 4.46
CA GLU A 169 -8.39 15.05 3.88
C GLU A 169 -6.97 14.51 3.64
N ALA A 170 -6.37 13.88 4.65
CA ALA A 170 -5.04 13.25 4.52
C ALA A 170 -5.03 12.12 3.50
N GLY A 171 -6.08 11.31 3.45
CA GLY A 171 -6.26 10.24 2.49
C GLY A 171 -6.38 10.75 1.06
N PHE A 172 -7.16 11.80 0.84
CA PHE A 172 -7.34 12.43 -0.46
C PHE A 172 -6.01 12.95 -1.02
N GLU A 173 -5.21 13.66 -0.22
CA GLU A 173 -3.89 14.13 -0.64
C GLU A 173 -2.96 12.99 -1.04
N ARG A 174 -2.95 11.89 -0.27
CA ARG A 174 -2.17 10.69 -0.61
C ARG A 174 -2.62 10.10 -1.95
N ILE A 175 -3.93 9.91 -2.15
CA ILE A 175 -4.48 9.36 -3.40
C ILE A 175 -4.17 10.28 -4.57
N GLN A 176 -4.27 11.58 -4.41
CA GLN A 176 -3.92 12.53 -5.46
C GLN A 176 -2.45 12.39 -5.89
N ARG A 177 -1.51 12.28 -4.93
CA ARG A 177 -0.09 12.03 -5.24
C ARG A 177 0.13 10.67 -5.89
N LEU A 178 -0.63 9.63 -5.49
CA LEU A 178 -0.56 8.28 -6.06
C LEU A 178 -1.03 8.28 -7.52
N VAL A 179 -2.18 8.89 -7.80
CA VAL A 179 -2.77 9.01 -9.15
C VAL A 179 -1.86 9.82 -10.07
N THR A 180 -1.34 10.96 -9.61
CA THR A 180 -0.40 11.79 -10.37
C THR A 180 0.87 11.02 -10.76
N TRP A 181 1.33 10.14 -9.88
CA TRP A 181 2.53 9.34 -10.11
C TRP A 181 2.30 8.14 -11.02
N LEU A 182 1.31 7.30 -10.71
CA LEU A 182 1.08 6.03 -11.43
C LEU A 182 0.24 6.19 -12.70
N ARG A 183 -0.49 7.31 -12.83
CA ARG A 183 -1.30 7.70 -13.99
C ARG A 183 -2.21 6.57 -14.49
N PRO A 184 -3.13 6.04 -13.65
CA PRO A 184 -4.14 5.12 -14.14
C PRO A 184 -4.99 5.82 -15.20
N LYS A 185 -5.54 5.05 -16.17
CA LYS A 185 -6.41 5.66 -17.20
C LYS A 185 -7.75 6.12 -16.62
N VAL A 186 -8.24 5.39 -15.63
CA VAL A 186 -9.50 5.71 -14.92
C VAL A 186 -9.28 5.55 -13.42
N CYS A 187 -9.85 6.45 -12.61
CA CYS A 187 -9.91 6.36 -11.16
C CYS A 187 -11.38 6.42 -10.74
N CYS A 188 -11.85 5.46 -9.94
CA CYS A 188 -13.24 5.36 -9.46
C CYS A 188 -13.30 4.82 -8.01
#